data_d5ed063d02440ee2838eb54b2156e0c5
#
_entry.id   d5ed063d02440ee2838eb54b2156e0c5
#
_cell.length_a   1.000
_cell.length_b   1.000
_cell.length_c   1.000
_cell.angle_alpha   90.00
_cell.angle_beta   90.00
_cell.angle_gamma   90.00
#
_symmetry.space_group_name_H-M   'P 1'
#
loop_
_entity.id
_entity.type
_entity.pdbx_description
1 polymer ?
#
loop_
_entity_poly.entity_id
_entity_poly.type
_entity_poly.pdbx_seq_one_letter_code
_entity_poly.pdbx_strand_id
1 'polypeptide(L)'
;DTHGADYLATQEGKKLPVPHCIRGTVGWAIADALAPFVKEAEAVIEKPTFGATALPTALRDYDAIELVGLCTDICVISNALLVKAFYPEKRICVDAACCAGVTPESHANALAAMRMCQVEVR
;
A
#
# COMPACT_ATOMS: atom_id res chain seq x y z
N ASP A 1 -5.11 0.32 -5.47
CA ASP A 1 -5.06 -0.73 -6.49
C ASP A 1 -5.81 -0.30 -7.74
N THR A 2 -5.40 -0.89 -8.89
CA THR A 2 -6.05 -0.68 -10.17
C THR A 2 -6.01 -1.97 -10.97
N HIS A 3 -7.17 -2.62 -11.10
CA HIS A 3 -7.30 -3.87 -11.84
C HIS A 3 -8.03 -3.66 -13.18
N GLY A 4 -7.75 -4.52 -14.15
CA GLY A 4 -8.48 -4.59 -15.41
C GLY A 4 -9.81 -5.33 -15.27
N ALA A 5 -10.65 -5.23 -16.29
CA ALA A 5 -11.92 -5.97 -16.34
C ALA A 5 -11.73 -7.49 -16.34
N ASP A 6 -10.54 -7.95 -16.66
CA ASP A 6 -10.12 -9.36 -16.67
C ASP A 6 -9.62 -9.85 -15.30
N TYR A 7 -9.83 -9.10 -14.22
CA TYR A 7 -9.34 -9.40 -12.87
C TYR A 7 -9.52 -10.87 -12.47
N LEU A 8 -10.70 -11.45 -12.68
CA LEU A 8 -10.98 -12.85 -12.33
C LEU A 8 -10.13 -13.89 -13.09
N ALA A 9 -9.53 -13.51 -14.22
CA ALA A 9 -8.60 -14.36 -14.96
C ALA A 9 -7.16 -14.27 -14.44
N THR A 10 -6.84 -13.25 -13.65
CA THR A 10 -5.52 -13.06 -13.05
C THR A 10 -5.24 -14.09 -11.95
N GLN A 11 -3.98 -14.21 -11.55
CA GLN A 11 -3.61 -15.08 -10.43
C GLN A 11 -4.22 -14.60 -9.11
N GLU A 12 -4.28 -13.29 -8.90
CA GLU A 12 -4.91 -12.69 -7.73
C GLU A 12 -6.42 -12.98 -7.71
N GLY A 13 -7.11 -12.73 -8.82
CA GLY A 13 -8.54 -12.98 -8.94
C GLY A 13 -8.94 -14.46 -8.81
N LYS A 14 -8.04 -15.40 -9.14
CA LYS A 14 -8.26 -16.84 -8.88
C LYS A 14 -8.17 -17.20 -7.39
N LYS A 15 -7.36 -16.46 -6.62
CA LYS A 15 -7.17 -16.68 -5.17
C LYS A 15 -8.16 -15.87 -4.34
N LEU A 16 -8.53 -14.69 -4.80
CA LEU A 16 -9.52 -13.80 -4.20
C LEU A 16 -10.58 -13.48 -5.25
N PRO A 17 -11.59 -14.33 -5.46
CA PRO A 17 -12.59 -14.17 -6.54
C PRO A 17 -13.64 -13.10 -6.21
N VAL A 18 -13.19 -11.94 -5.73
CA VAL A 18 -14.00 -10.77 -5.41
C VAL A 18 -13.50 -9.59 -6.24
N PRO A 19 -14.18 -9.25 -7.34
CA PRO A 19 -13.80 -8.07 -8.14
C PRO A 19 -13.78 -6.82 -7.29
N HIS A 20 -12.66 -6.12 -7.28
CA HIS A 20 -12.47 -4.86 -6.56
C HIS A 20 -11.51 -3.97 -7.33
N CYS A 21 -11.56 -2.68 -7.06
CA CYS A 21 -10.68 -1.68 -7.67
C CYS A 21 -10.58 -1.80 -9.21
N ILE A 22 -11.67 -2.21 -9.87
CA ILE A 22 -11.73 -2.30 -11.34
C ILE A 22 -11.74 -0.89 -11.91
N ARG A 23 -10.77 -0.59 -12.77
CA ARG A 23 -10.59 0.74 -13.39
C ARG A 23 -11.91 1.29 -13.93
N GLY A 24 -12.21 2.53 -13.59
CA GLY A 24 -13.39 3.26 -14.06
C GLY A 24 -14.69 2.94 -13.30
N THR A 25 -14.65 2.09 -12.27
CA THR A 25 -15.82 1.84 -11.40
C THR A 25 -15.81 2.75 -10.17
N VAL A 26 -16.97 2.87 -9.52
CA VAL A 26 -17.09 3.61 -8.25
C VAL A 26 -16.18 3.02 -7.17
N GLY A 27 -16.05 1.69 -7.13
CA GLY A 27 -15.18 1.00 -6.16
C GLY A 27 -13.68 1.17 -6.42
N TRP A 28 -13.28 1.70 -7.58
CA TRP A 28 -11.90 2.07 -7.89
C TRP A 28 -11.61 3.54 -7.53
N ALA A 29 -12.61 4.39 -7.58
CA ALA A 29 -12.44 5.81 -7.29
C ALA A 29 -11.91 6.03 -5.87
N ILE A 30 -11.04 7.00 -5.71
CA ILE A 30 -10.58 7.41 -4.38
C ILE A 30 -11.76 7.99 -3.61
N ALA A 31 -11.90 7.60 -2.34
CA ALA A 31 -13.00 8.02 -1.49
C ALA A 31 -13.10 9.56 -1.42
N ASP A 32 -14.31 10.10 -1.48
CA ASP A 32 -14.59 11.54 -1.53
C ASP A 32 -13.93 12.31 -0.38
N ALA A 33 -13.84 11.69 0.81
CA ALA A 33 -13.18 12.29 1.96
C ALA A 33 -11.68 12.57 1.75
N LEU A 34 -11.04 11.84 0.82
CA LEU A 34 -9.62 12.00 0.48
C LEU A 34 -9.40 12.91 -0.73
N ALA A 35 -10.45 13.27 -1.47
CA ALA A 35 -10.33 14.06 -2.69
C ALA A 35 -9.59 15.40 -2.52
N PRO A 36 -9.72 16.15 -1.39
CA PRO A 36 -8.94 17.36 -1.17
C PRO A 36 -7.44 17.09 -1.12
N PHE A 37 -7.03 16.02 -0.44
CA PHE A 37 -5.63 15.65 -0.27
C PHE A 37 -5.01 15.12 -1.56
N VAL A 38 -5.79 14.45 -2.39
CA VAL A 38 -5.33 13.98 -3.71
C VAL A 38 -4.93 15.13 -4.61
N LYS A 39 -5.62 16.28 -4.53
CA LYS A 39 -5.28 17.47 -5.30
C LYS A 39 -3.94 18.10 -4.90
N GLU A 40 -3.54 17.87 -3.67
CA GLU A 40 -2.27 18.37 -3.10
C GLU A 40 -1.16 17.32 -3.21
N ALA A 41 -1.49 16.08 -3.59
CA ALA A 41 -0.51 15.02 -3.72
C ALA A 41 0.44 15.30 -4.89
N GLU A 42 1.72 15.08 -4.68
CA GLU A 42 2.74 15.20 -5.72
C GLU A 42 2.56 14.14 -6.81
N ALA A 43 2.09 12.94 -6.45
CA ALA A 43 1.82 11.87 -7.39
C ALA A 43 0.69 10.95 -6.93
N VAL A 44 -0.04 10.41 -7.88
CA VAL A 44 -0.98 9.30 -7.69
C VAL A 44 -0.45 8.11 -8.48
N ILE A 45 -0.06 7.05 -7.77
CA ILE A 45 0.54 5.85 -8.37
C ILE A 45 -0.51 4.75 -8.43
N GLU A 46 -0.95 4.40 -9.62
CA GLU A 46 -1.80 3.25 -9.85
C GLU A 46 -0.94 1.98 -9.88
N LYS A 47 -1.34 0.98 -9.11
CA LYS A 47 -0.61 -0.29 -9.01
C LYS A 47 -1.51 -1.47 -9.33
N PRO A 48 -1.05 -2.45 -10.12
CA PRO A 48 -1.87 -3.61 -10.51
C PRO A 48 -1.85 -4.74 -9.46
N THR A 49 -1.10 -4.57 -8.38
CA THR A 49 -0.92 -5.55 -7.32
C THR A 49 -0.52 -4.86 -6.01
N PHE A 50 -0.21 -5.61 -4.97
CA PHE A 50 -0.02 -5.11 -3.59
C PHE A 50 1.12 -4.11 -3.45
N GLY A 51 2.27 -4.37 -4.05
CA GLY A 51 3.43 -3.48 -4.05
C GLY A 51 3.51 -2.63 -5.33
N ALA A 52 3.85 -1.36 -5.19
CA ALA A 52 4.04 -0.44 -6.31
C ALA A 52 5.53 -0.34 -6.68
N THR A 53 5.96 -1.01 -7.72
CA THR A 53 7.37 -1.00 -8.16
C THR A 53 7.87 0.39 -8.59
N ALA A 54 6.97 1.30 -8.95
CA ALA A 54 7.29 2.69 -9.26
C ALA A 54 7.50 3.56 -8.01
N LEU A 55 7.01 3.11 -6.83
CA LEU A 55 7.06 3.90 -5.60
C LEU A 55 8.47 4.30 -5.17
N PRO A 56 9.48 3.42 -5.19
CA PRO A 56 10.84 3.82 -4.81
C PRO A 56 11.37 4.99 -5.64
N THR A 57 11.09 5.01 -6.94
CA THR A 57 11.54 6.12 -7.81
C THR A 57 10.90 7.44 -7.39
N ALA A 58 9.60 7.44 -7.08
CA ALA A 58 8.89 8.63 -6.62
C ALA A 58 9.40 9.13 -5.24
N LEU A 59 9.97 8.23 -4.44
CA LEU A 59 10.46 8.55 -3.08
C LEU A 59 11.97 8.83 -3.01
N ARG A 60 12.63 8.97 -4.16
CA ARG A 60 14.10 9.13 -4.22
C ARG A 60 14.62 10.28 -3.39
N ASP A 61 13.97 11.42 -3.47
CA ASP A 61 14.47 12.69 -2.94
C ASP A 61 14.00 13.00 -1.51
N TYR A 62 13.32 12.03 -0.86
CA TYR A 62 12.87 12.14 0.53
C TYR A 62 13.78 11.36 1.47
N ASP A 63 14.18 11.94 2.57
CA ASP A 63 15.05 11.30 3.57
C ASP A 63 14.29 10.38 4.52
N ALA A 64 13.02 10.67 4.76
CA ALA A 64 12.15 9.89 5.62
C ALA A 64 10.81 9.63 4.93
N ILE A 65 10.30 8.42 5.09
CA ILE A 65 9.06 7.96 4.45
C ILE A 65 8.15 7.39 5.54
N GLU A 66 6.92 7.88 5.57
CA GLU A 66 5.88 7.35 6.43
C GLU A 66 4.76 6.74 5.58
N LEU A 67 4.37 5.51 5.93
CA LEU A 67 3.28 4.79 5.27
C LEU A 67 2.09 4.69 6.21
N VAL A 68 0.91 4.94 5.65
CA VAL A 68 -0.40 4.79 6.30
C VAL A 68 -1.39 4.14 5.33
N GLY A 69 -2.52 3.69 5.83
CA GLY A 69 -3.64 3.23 5.01
C GLY A 69 -3.94 1.73 5.10
N LEU A 70 -4.46 1.17 4.03
CA LEU A 70 -5.05 -0.17 3.97
C LEU A 70 -4.44 -1.02 2.84
N CYS A 71 -4.36 -2.34 2.99
CA CYS A 71 -4.42 -3.04 4.28
C CYS A 71 -3.01 -3.18 4.82
N THR A 72 -2.87 -3.10 6.15
CA THR A 72 -1.56 -3.22 6.82
C THR A 72 -0.82 -4.49 6.41
N ASP A 73 -1.54 -5.59 6.35
CA ASP A 73 -1.08 -6.96 6.10
C ASP A 73 -0.97 -7.31 4.60
N ILE A 74 -1.31 -6.39 3.72
CA ILE A 74 -1.25 -6.58 2.27
C ILE A 74 -0.43 -5.46 1.62
N CYS A 75 -1.06 -4.33 1.29
CA CYS A 75 -0.43 -3.24 0.53
C CYS A 75 0.61 -2.47 1.35
N VAL A 76 0.32 -2.19 2.64
CA VAL A 76 1.23 -1.39 3.46
C VAL A 76 2.54 -2.15 3.69
N ILE A 77 2.48 -3.40 4.17
CA ILE A 77 3.69 -4.20 4.37
C ILE A 77 4.46 -4.43 3.06
N SER A 78 3.75 -4.70 1.96
CA SER A 78 4.38 -4.92 0.65
C SER A 78 5.19 -3.71 0.20
N ASN A 79 4.64 -2.51 0.35
CA ASN A 79 5.33 -1.27 -0.01
C ASN A 79 6.40 -0.88 1.00
N ALA A 80 6.18 -1.07 2.30
CA ALA A 80 7.17 -0.79 3.33
C ALA A 80 8.46 -1.60 3.13
N LEU A 81 8.32 -2.91 2.88
CA LEU A 81 9.46 -3.79 2.63
C LEU A 81 10.14 -3.49 1.29
N LEU A 82 9.36 -3.19 0.26
CA LEU A 82 9.89 -2.78 -1.04
C LEU A 82 10.74 -1.52 -0.92
N VAL A 83 10.21 -0.49 -0.27
CA VAL A 83 10.93 0.79 -0.09
C VAL A 83 12.15 0.59 0.82
N LYS A 84 12.04 -0.23 1.88
CA LYS A 84 13.17 -0.55 2.76
C LYS A 84 14.29 -1.29 2.03
N ALA A 85 13.93 -2.19 1.11
CA ALA A 85 14.91 -2.89 0.28
C ALA A 85 15.65 -1.96 -0.70
N PHE A 86 14.95 -0.96 -1.26
CA PHE A 86 15.55 0.04 -2.16
C PHE A 86 16.41 1.06 -1.42
N TYR A 87 15.99 1.45 -0.21
CA TYR A 87 16.61 2.52 0.57
C TYR A 87 16.89 2.03 2.00
N PRO A 88 17.87 1.14 2.19
CA PRO A 88 18.15 0.53 3.50
C PRO A 88 18.52 1.54 4.59
N GLU A 89 19.12 2.67 4.19
CA GLU A 89 19.57 3.72 5.12
C GLU A 89 18.52 4.82 5.37
N LYS A 90 17.46 4.88 4.57
CA LYS A 90 16.39 5.85 4.82
C LYS A 90 15.54 5.43 6.01
N ARG A 91 15.01 6.41 6.69
CA ARG A 91 14.02 6.19 7.76
C ARG A 91 12.68 5.82 7.13
N ILE A 92 12.26 4.58 7.34
CA ILE A 92 10.96 4.07 6.89
C ILE A 92 10.10 3.80 8.12
N CYS A 93 8.94 4.41 8.17
CA CYS A 93 8.00 4.33 9.30
C CYS A 93 6.61 3.91 8.84
N VAL A 94 5.88 3.22 9.71
CA VAL A 94 4.45 2.94 9.56
C VAL A 94 3.74 3.45 10.81
N ASP A 95 2.73 4.31 10.63
CA ASP A 95 1.84 4.73 11.72
C ASP A 95 0.72 3.70 11.86
N ALA A 96 0.82 2.88 12.91
CA ALA A 96 -0.13 1.79 13.15
C ALA A 96 -1.54 2.29 13.46
N ALA A 97 -1.67 3.47 14.08
CA ALA A 97 -2.98 4.06 14.38
C ALA A 97 -3.71 4.56 13.11
N CYS A 98 -2.96 4.80 12.05
CA CYS A 98 -3.46 5.21 10.74
C CYS A 98 -3.50 4.05 9.73
N CYS A 99 -3.43 2.81 10.20
CA CYS A 99 -3.49 1.59 9.38
C CYS A 99 -4.55 0.63 9.90
N ALA A 100 -5.10 -0.19 8.99
CA ALA A 100 -5.96 -1.31 9.36
C ALA A 100 -5.66 -2.52 8.47
N GLY A 101 -5.65 -3.71 9.06
CA GLY A 101 -5.51 -4.98 8.37
C GLY A 101 -6.87 -5.62 8.06
N VAL A 102 -6.82 -6.75 7.38
CA VAL A 102 -8.02 -7.57 7.09
C VAL A 102 -8.64 -8.07 8.40
N THR A 103 -7.80 -8.47 9.36
CA THR A 103 -8.20 -8.82 10.72
C THR A 103 -7.26 -8.15 11.74
N PRO A 104 -7.68 -8.00 13.01
CA PRO A 104 -6.77 -7.51 14.05
C PRO A 104 -5.51 -8.37 14.21
N GLU A 105 -5.63 -9.68 14.03
CA GLU A 105 -4.51 -10.61 14.13
C GLU A 105 -3.52 -10.42 12.96
N SER A 106 -4.01 -10.39 11.72
CA SER A 106 -3.14 -10.20 10.55
C SER A 106 -2.49 -8.81 10.54
N HIS A 107 -3.20 -7.79 11.02
CA HIS A 107 -2.63 -6.45 11.26
C HIS A 107 -1.45 -6.52 12.23
N ALA A 108 -1.64 -7.14 13.40
CA ALA A 108 -0.57 -7.26 14.41
C ALA A 108 0.64 -8.05 13.88
N ASN A 109 0.39 -9.14 13.15
CA ASN A 109 1.42 -9.96 12.55
C ASN A 109 2.24 -9.16 11.50
N ALA A 110 1.58 -8.37 10.67
CA ALA A 110 2.25 -7.53 9.69
C ALA A 110 3.14 -6.46 10.34
N LEU A 111 2.63 -5.79 11.38
CA LEU A 111 3.43 -4.82 12.14
C LEU A 111 4.64 -5.47 12.79
N ALA A 112 4.49 -6.68 13.36
CA ALA A 112 5.60 -7.43 13.93
C ALA A 112 6.64 -7.80 12.87
N ALA A 113 6.21 -8.27 11.70
CA ALA A 113 7.09 -8.60 10.57
C ALA A 113 7.86 -7.36 10.07
N MET A 114 7.19 -6.22 9.94
CA MET A 114 7.84 -4.98 9.52
C MET A 114 8.91 -4.52 10.53
N ARG A 115 8.65 -4.63 11.84
CA ARG A 115 9.67 -4.34 12.88
C ARG A 115 10.90 -5.23 12.74
N MET A 116 10.72 -6.53 12.48
CA MET A 116 11.85 -7.45 12.26
C MET A 116 12.69 -7.06 11.04
N CYS A 117 12.06 -6.45 10.04
CA CYS A 117 12.73 -5.92 8.84
C CYS A 117 13.22 -4.46 9.01
N GLN A 118 13.29 -3.95 10.25
CA GLN A 118 13.81 -2.62 10.58
C GLN A 118 12.98 -1.46 10.02
N VAL A 119 11.70 -1.68 9.77
CA VAL A 119 10.72 -0.60 9.57
C VAL A 119 10.28 -0.11 10.96
N GLU A 120 10.32 1.19 11.18
CA GLU A 120 9.80 1.76 12.42
C GLU A 120 8.27 1.61 12.44
N VAL A 121 7.71 1.20 13.56
CA VAL A 121 6.25 1.12 13.76
C VAL A 121 5.90 1.90 15.00
N ARG A 122 5.15 2.95 14.86
CA ARG A 122 4.69 3.84 15.92
C ARG A 122 3.17 3.92 15.99
#